data_2aa08d7155fb82423c2acbc88ea6b91a
#
_entry.id   2aa08d7155fb82423c2acbc88ea6b91a
#
_cell.length_a   1.000
_cell.length_b   1.000
_cell.length_c   1.000
_cell.angle_alpha   90.00
_cell.angle_beta   90.00
_cell.angle_gamma   90.00
#
_symmetry.space_group_name_H-M   'P 1'
#
loop_
_entity.id
_entity.type
_entity.pdbx_description
1 polymer ?
#
loop_
_entity_poly.entity_id
_entity_poly.type
_entity_poly.pdbx_seq_one_letter_code
_entity_poly.pdbx_strand_id
1 'polypeptide(L)'
;MKLGFDAKRAFFNNTGLGNYSRHTIRILGQYFSDNEYHLYTPKEIKNERLSFLEDKKHYYTHSPKAWFDRTFSSVWRTIKLKNDLVKDGISHFHGLSHELPYGIQNTNIKTLVSIHDLIAIRYPHYFKKVDRISYVKKSQYACQIADKIIAVSQQTKEDIIRFFKIEEDKIEVIYQGCNKVFQEEQSVDFKASVS
;
A
#
# COMPACT_ATOMS: atom_id res chain seq x y z
N MET A 1 12.30 8.65 -12.26
CA MET A 1 11.30 7.60 -12.62
C MET A 1 9.92 8.04 -12.12
N LYS A 2 8.84 7.54 -12.74
CA LYS A 2 7.46 7.76 -12.28
C LYS A 2 6.99 6.56 -11.50
N LEU A 3 6.76 6.76 -10.19
CA LEU A 3 6.35 5.72 -9.24
C LEU A 3 4.88 5.93 -8.85
N GLY A 4 4.02 4.97 -9.15
CA GLY A 4 2.60 4.99 -8.80
C GLY A 4 2.33 4.22 -7.50
N PHE A 5 1.38 4.69 -6.70
CA PHE A 5 0.97 4.03 -5.45
C PHE A 5 -0.55 3.89 -5.36
N ASP A 6 -1.04 2.73 -4.93
CA ASP A 6 -2.40 2.66 -4.39
C ASP A 6 -2.41 3.37 -3.02
N ALA A 7 -2.77 4.65 -3.04
CA ALA A 7 -2.71 5.50 -1.86
C ALA A 7 -4.02 5.53 -1.06
N LYS A 8 -5.04 4.71 -1.36
CA LYS A 8 -6.31 4.70 -0.61
C LYS A 8 -6.08 4.66 0.90
N ARG A 9 -5.20 3.77 1.37
CA ARG A 9 -4.92 3.63 2.81
C ARG A 9 -4.20 4.85 3.37
N ALA A 10 -3.31 5.48 2.62
CA ALA A 10 -2.64 6.70 3.07
C ALA A 10 -3.64 7.83 3.35
N PHE A 11 -4.67 7.97 2.52
CA PHE A 11 -5.69 9.02 2.66
C PHE A 11 -6.77 8.69 3.71
N PHE A 12 -7.29 7.46 3.72
CA PHE A 12 -8.51 7.11 4.46
C PHE A 12 -8.30 6.26 5.71
N ASN A 13 -7.10 5.75 5.95
CA ASN A 13 -6.86 4.87 7.09
C ASN A 13 -5.93 5.53 8.11
N ASN A 14 -6.40 5.64 9.37
CA ASN A 14 -5.65 6.24 10.47
C ASN A 14 -4.94 5.21 11.37
N THR A 15 -5.01 3.94 11.04
CA THR A 15 -4.38 2.82 11.74
C THR A 15 -3.09 2.36 11.06
N GLY A 16 -2.57 1.19 11.42
CA GLY A 16 -1.30 0.65 10.94
C GLY A 16 -1.10 0.69 9.42
N LEU A 17 -2.10 0.26 8.63
CA LEU A 17 -2.00 0.25 7.16
C LEU A 17 -1.85 1.66 6.58
N GLY A 18 -2.55 2.65 7.15
CA GLY A 18 -2.42 4.05 6.73
C GLY A 18 -1.06 4.63 7.12
N ASN A 19 -0.59 4.33 8.33
CA ASN A 19 0.72 4.76 8.80
C ASN A 19 1.84 4.17 7.94
N TYR A 20 1.79 2.87 7.65
CA TYR A 20 2.71 2.22 6.72
C TYR A 20 2.73 2.90 5.36
N SER A 21 1.56 3.12 4.76
CA SER A 21 1.43 3.72 3.44
C SER A 21 2.04 5.13 3.39
N ARG A 22 1.69 5.99 4.36
CA ARG A 22 2.24 7.35 4.47
C ARG A 22 3.74 7.35 4.71
N HIS A 23 4.21 6.48 5.60
CA HIS A 23 5.63 6.36 5.94
C HIS A 23 6.46 5.93 4.73
N THR A 24 6.01 4.91 4.00
CA THR A 24 6.67 4.42 2.79
C THR A 24 6.78 5.52 1.73
N ILE A 25 5.66 6.20 1.42
CA ILE A 25 5.64 7.29 0.43
C ILE A 25 6.57 8.44 0.86
N ARG A 26 6.49 8.85 2.13
CA ARG A 26 7.31 9.94 2.67
C ARG A 26 8.80 9.62 2.62
N ILE A 27 9.22 8.43 3.06
CA ILE A 27 10.64 8.02 3.05
C ILE A 27 11.16 7.98 1.62
N LEU A 28 10.44 7.35 0.69
CA LEU A 28 10.87 7.30 -0.69
C LEU A 28 11.05 8.69 -1.29
N GLY A 29 10.11 9.60 -1.07
CA GLY A 29 10.23 10.97 -1.54
C GLY A 29 11.31 11.80 -0.83
N GLN A 30 11.65 11.44 0.41
CA GLN A 30 12.73 12.11 1.15
C GLN A 30 14.12 11.68 0.67
N TYR A 31 14.32 10.38 0.44
CA TYR A 31 15.64 9.83 0.10
C TYR A 31 15.89 9.72 -1.42
N PHE A 32 14.83 9.73 -2.24
CA PHE A 32 14.92 9.59 -3.69
C PHE A 32 14.12 10.70 -4.40
N SER A 33 14.42 11.96 -4.08
CA SER A 33 13.69 13.15 -4.52
C SER A 33 13.68 13.39 -6.04
N ASP A 34 14.56 12.72 -6.78
CA ASP A 34 14.63 12.82 -8.25
C ASP A 34 13.53 12.04 -8.98
N ASN A 35 12.72 11.29 -8.23
CA ASN A 35 11.59 10.55 -8.76
C ASN A 35 10.28 11.35 -8.63
N GLU A 36 9.33 11.05 -9.49
CA GLU A 36 7.95 11.53 -9.38
C GLU A 36 7.09 10.46 -8.68
N TYR A 37 6.29 10.90 -7.70
CA TYR A 37 5.45 10.03 -6.87
C TYR A 37 3.98 10.31 -7.14
N HIS A 38 3.31 9.39 -7.82
CA HIS A 38 1.93 9.49 -8.24
C HIS A 38 1.02 8.70 -7.30
N LEU A 39 0.17 9.38 -6.54
CA LEU A 39 -0.69 8.80 -5.51
C LEU A 39 -2.12 8.66 -6.03
N TYR A 40 -2.56 7.43 -6.25
CA TYR A 40 -3.90 7.13 -6.74
C TYR A 40 -4.85 6.85 -5.58
N THR A 41 -5.86 7.69 -5.43
CA THR A 41 -6.84 7.63 -4.33
C THR A 41 -8.28 7.78 -4.85
N PRO A 42 -9.28 7.12 -4.24
CA PRO A 42 -10.69 7.27 -4.64
C PRO A 42 -11.20 8.71 -4.60
N LYS A 43 -10.69 9.50 -3.66
CA LYS A 43 -11.03 10.91 -3.45
C LYS A 43 -9.89 11.58 -2.70
N GLU A 44 -9.62 12.82 -3.04
CA GLU A 44 -8.75 13.67 -2.23
C GLU A 44 -9.50 14.15 -0.99
N ILE A 45 -8.86 14.01 0.16
CA ILE A 45 -9.35 14.52 1.44
C ILE A 45 -8.24 15.28 2.13
N LYS A 46 -8.59 16.34 2.85
CA LYS A 46 -7.66 17.01 3.76
C LYS A 46 -7.37 16.06 4.92
N ASN A 47 -6.09 15.79 5.15
CA ASN A 47 -5.63 14.97 6.25
C ASN A 47 -4.26 15.53 6.68
N GLU A 48 -4.17 16.06 7.88
CA GLU A 48 -2.94 16.64 8.44
C GLU A 48 -1.74 15.69 8.39
N ARG A 49 -2.00 14.38 8.45
CA ARG A 49 -0.97 13.34 8.33
C ARG A 49 -0.37 13.24 6.92
N LEU A 50 -0.91 13.97 5.96
CA LEU A 50 -0.42 14.07 4.58
C LEU A 50 0.25 15.43 4.29
N SER A 51 0.49 16.27 5.31
CA SER A 51 1.14 17.57 5.15
C SER A 51 2.48 17.50 4.41
N PHE A 52 3.20 16.37 4.50
CA PHE A 52 4.44 16.15 3.76
C PHE A 52 4.28 16.20 2.23
N LEU A 53 3.05 16.09 1.70
CA LEU A 53 2.76 16.21 0.27
C LEU A 53 2.75 17.69 -0.18
N GLU A 54 2.45 18.64 0.71
CA GLU A 54 2.29 20.06 0.40
C GLU A 54 3.64 20.73 0.13
N ASP A 55 4.70 20.28 0.79
CA ASP A 55 6.04 20.90 0.75
C ASP A 55 6.91 20.45 -0.44
N LYS A 56 6.46 19.51 -1.27
CA LYS A 56 7.33 18.87 -2.26
C LYS A 56 6.70 18.79 -3.65
N LYS A 57 7.40 19.38 -4.62
CA LYS A 57 6.98 19.49 -6.03
C LYS A 57 6.94 18.16 -6.81
N HIS A 58 7.35 17.03 -6.21
CA HIS A 58 7.43 15.73 -6.88
C HIS A 58 6.32 14.75 -6.49
N TYR A 59 5.32 15.20 -5.71
CA TYR A 59 4.12 14.42 -5.42
C TYR A 59 2.93 14.88 -6.25
N TYR A 60 2.24 13.92 -6.86
CA TYR A 60 1.07 14.14 -7.70
C TYR A 60 -0.08 13.27 -7.19
N THR A 61 -1.20 13.86 -6.85
CA THR A 61 -2.39 13.13 -6.41
C THR A 61 -3.37 12.97 -7.57
N HIS A 62 -3.87 11.76 -7.73
CA HIS A 62 -4.81 11.38 -8.78
C HIS A 62 -6.08 10.78 -8.16
N SER A 63 -7.23 11.26 -8.62
CA SER A 63 -8.52 10.69 -8.28
C SER A 63 -9.40 10.55 -9.54
N PRO A 64 -10.38 9.62 -9.54
CA PRO A 64 -11.23 9.43 -10.70
C PRO A 64 -12.00 10.71 -11.03
N LYS A 65 -11.97 11.13 -12.31
CA LYS A 65 -12.63 12.35 -12.79
C LYS A 65 -14.10 12.11 -13.11
N ALA A 66 -14.44 10.95 -13.68
CA ALA A 66 -15.79 10.61 -14.06
C ALA A 66 -16.67 10.37 -12.82
N TRP A 67 -17.91 10.89 -12.86
CA TRP A 67 -18.88 10.71 -11.78
C TRP A 67 -19.12 9.23 -11.43
N PHE A 68 -19.26 8.37 -12.42
CA PHE A 68 -19.44 6.93 -12.22
C PHE A 68 -18.26 6.30 -11.44
N ASP A 69 -17.03 6.65 -11.79
CA ASP A 69 -15.82 6.10 -11.16
C ASP A 69 -15.63 6.63 -9.74
N ARG A 70 -16.13 7.83 -9.43
CA ARG A 70 -16.18 8.37 -8.06
C ARG A 70 -17.15 7.58 -7.20
N THR A 71 -18.35 7.28 -7.73
CA THR A 71 -19.38 6.51 -7.03
C THR A 71 -18.96 5.06 -6.82
N PHE A 72 -18.39 4.44 -7.86
CA PHE A 72 -17.91 3.05 -7.84
C PHE A 72 -16.38 2.98 -7.78
N SER A 73 -15.78 3.71 -6.84
CA SER A 73 -14.33 3.84 -6.73
C SER A 73 -13.59 2.53 -6.50
N SER A 74 -14.26 1.51 -5.94
CA SER A 74 -13.71 0.15 -5.83
C SER A 74 -13.51 -0.49 -7.21
N VAL A 75 -14.47 -0.31 -8.12
CA VAL A 75 -14.39 -0.80 -9.51
C VAL A 75 -13.29 -0.07 -10.26
N TRP A 76 -13.21 1.26 -10.11
CA TRP A 76 -12.14 2.05 -10.71
C TRP A 76 -10.77 1.54 -10.28
N ARG A 77 -10.51 1.38 -8.97
CA ARG A 77 -9.23 0.89 -8.46
C ARG A 77 -8.90 -0.52 -8.97
N THR A 78 -9.90 -1.39 -9.04
CA THR A 78 -9.66 -2.79 -9.40
C THR A 78 -9.49 -2.99 -10.90
N ILE A 79 -10.23 -2.27 -11.75
CA ILE A 79 -10.32 -2.55 -13.18
C ILE A 79 -9.73 -1.44 -14.04
N LYS A 80 -10.08 -0.17 -13.76
CA LYS A 80 -9.75 0.96 -14.64
C LYS A 80 -8.40 1.60 -14.33
N LEU A 81 -7.93 1.52 -13.09
CA LEU A 81 -6.71 2.20 -12.62
C LEU A 81 -5.51 1.90 -13.51
N LYS A 82 -5.35 0.67 -14.01
CA LYS A 82 -4.26 0.32 -14.92
C LYS A 82 -4.18 1.21 -16.16
N ASN A 83 -5.33 1.65 -16.68
CA ASN A 83 -5.38 2.52 -17.87
C ASN A 83 -4.89 3.93 -17.52
N ASP A 84 -5.25 4.43 -16.33
CA ASP A 84 -4.75 5.71 -15.85
C ASP A 84 -3.24 5.65 -15.61
N LEU A 85 -2.73 4.55 -15.02
CA LEU A 85 -1.29 4.33 -14.81
C LEU A 85 -0.51 4.35 -16.13
N VAL A 86 -1.01 3.66 -17.16
CA VAL A 86 -0.40 3.66 -18.52
C VAL A 86 -0.42 5.06 -19.12
N LYS A 87 -1.56 5.76 -19.03
CA LYS A 87 -1.73 7.12 -19.56
C LYS A 87 -0.79 8.12 -18.89
N ASP A 88 -0.58 8.00 -17.58
CA ASP A 88 0.29 8.88 -16.80
C ASP A 88 1.79 8.52 -16.97
N GLY A 89 2.09 7.44 -17.68
CA GLY A 89 3.45 6.98 -17.98
C GLY A 89 4.15 6.41 -16.74
N ILE A 90 3.40 5.75 -15.84
CA ILE A 90 3.95 5.12 -14.65
C ILE A 90 4.87 3.97 -15.04
N SER A 91 6.10 3.97 -14.53
CA SER A 91 7.08 2.91 -14.77
C SER A 91 7.01 1.79 -13.74
N HIS A 92 6.70 2.13 -12.49
CA HIS A 92 6.59 1.18 -11.38
C HIS A 92 5.33 1.49 -10.57
N PHE A 93 4.60 0.46 -10.18
CA PHE A 93 3.40 0.60 -9.35
C PHE A 93 3.49 -0.25 -8.09
N HIS A 94 3.23 0.37 -6.94
CA HIS A 94 3.25 -0.28 -5.63
C HIS A 94 1.85 -0.34 -5.02
N GLY A 95 1.31 -1.55 -4.93
CA GLY A 95 0.13 -1.87 -4.13
C GLY A 95 0.49 -1.94 -2.65
N LEU A 96 0.27 -0.86 -1.91
CA LEU A 96 0.70 -0.73 -0.50
C LEU A 96 -0.08 -1.61 0.48
N SER A 97 -1.16 -2.25 0.05
CA SER A 97 -2.07 -3.00 0.93
C SER A 97 -2.79 -4.11 0.18
N HIS A 98 -2.10 -5.22 -0.05
CA HIS A 98 -2.63 -6.50 -0.54
C HIS A 98 -3.27 -6.51 -1.94
N GLU A 99 -3.36 -5.38 -2.65
CA GLU A 99 -4.13 -5.28 -3.90
C GLU A 99 -3.28 -4.72 -5.04
N LEU A 100 -3.49 -5.26 -6.24
CA LEU A 100 -3.03 -4.72 -7.52
C LEU A 100 -4.22 -4.64 -8.49
N PRO A 101 -4.21 -3.66 -9.44
CA PRO A 101 -5.25 -3.56 -10.47
C PRO A 101 -5.29 -4.78 -11.39
N TYR A 102 -6.48 -5.24 -11.75
CA TYR A 102 -6.65 -6.36 -12.67
C TYR A 102 -6.05 -6.05 -14.04
N GLY A 103 -5.24 -7.00 -14.53
CA GLY A 103 -4.63 -6.93 -15.85
C GLY A 103 -3.43 -5.98 -15.94
N ILE A 104 -2.88 -5.50 -14.82
CA ILE A 104 -1.68 -4.66 -14.82
C ILE A 104 -0.46 -5.42 -15.36
N GLN A 105 -0.41 -6.74 -15.17
CA GLN A 105 0.64 -7.61 -15.72
C GLN A 105 0.68 -7.64 -17.26
N ASN A 106 -0.35 -7.13 -17.93
CA ASN A 106 -0.39 -6.99 -19.39
C ASN A 106 0.12 -5.62 -19.86
N THR A 107 0.79 -4.87 -18.99
CA THR A 107 1.41 -3.58 -19.27
C THR A 107 2.93 -3.68 -19.07
N ASN A 108 3.67 -2.65 -19.46
CA ASN A 108 5.11 -2.57 -19.18
C ASN A 108 5.44 -2.03 -17.78
N ILE A 109 4.43 -1.88 -16.91
CA ILE A 109 4.59 -1.34 -15.56
C ILE A 109 5.14 -2.44 -14.65
N LYS A 110 6.28 -2.19 -14.01
CA LYS A 110 6.81 -3.07 -12.97
C LYS A 110 5.98 -2.95 -11.71
N THR A 111 5.67 -4.08 -11.10
CA THR A 111 4.71 -4.16 -9.98
C THR A 111 5.33 -4.66 -8.70
N LEU A 112 5.00 -3.97 -7.60
CA LEU A 112 5.36 -4.34 -6.25
C LEU A 112 4.08 -4.39 -5.41
N VAL A 113 3.95 -5.38 -4.52
CA VAL A 113 2.83 -5.44 -3.57
C VAL A 113 3.34 -5.69 -2.15
N SER A 114 2.80 -4.95 -1.18
CA SER A 114 3.04 -5.21 0.24
C SER A 114 1.93 -6.07 0.81
N ILE A 115 2.32 -7.17 1.45
CA ILE A 115 1.44 -8.09 2.18
C ILE A 115 1.74 -7.93 3.67
N HIS A 116 0.74 -7.51 4.43
CA HIS A 116 0.90 -7.26 5.87
C HIS A 116 0.68 -8.51 6.71
N ASP A 117 -0.33 -9.28 6.37
CA ASP A 117 -0.65 -10.55 7.03
C ASP A 117 -1.51 -11.45 6.12
N LEU A 118 -1.71 -12.69 6.53
CA LEU A 118 -2.68 -13.61 5.98
C LEU A 118 -3.55 -14.23 7.10
N ILE A 119 -3.83 -13.43 8.14
CA ILE A 119 -4.63 -13.83 9.30
C ILE A 119 -6.00 -14.35 8.89
N ALA A 120 -6.61 -13.78 7.86
CA ALA A 120 -7.91 -14.23 7.35
C ALA A 120 -7.89 -15.68 6.80
N ILE A 121 -6.71 -16.22 6.44
CA ILE A 121 -6.54 -17.63 6.07
C ILE A 121 -6.25 -18.46 7.30
N ARG A 122 -5.34 -18.02 8.19
CA ARG A 122 -4.95 -18.75 9.40
C ARG A 122 -6.10 -18.92 10.38
N TYR A 123 -6.89 -17.86 10.58
CA TYR A 123 -7.94 -17.79 11.58
C TYR A 123 -9.28 -17.36 10.95
N PRO A 124 -9.85 -18.20 10.08
CA PRO A 124 -11.01 -17.85 9.25
C PRO A 124 -12.27 -17.52 10.05
N HIS A 125 -12.38 -17.99 11.27
CA HIS A 125 -13.52 -17.78 12.15
C HIS A 125 -13.62 -16.35 12.74
N TYR A 126 -12.54 -15.57 12.69
CA TYR A 126 -12.58 -14.16 13.13
C TYR A 126 -13.12 -13.21 12.05
N PHE A 127 -13.39 -13.70 10.84
CA PHE A 127 -13.77 -12.87 9.71
C PHE A 127 -15.11 -13.30 9.12
N LYS A 128 -15.91 -12.32 8.70
CA LYS A 128 -17.11 -12.61 7.91
C LYS A 128 -16.71 -13.32 6.61
N LYS A 129 -17.42 -14.38 6.25
CA LYS A 129 -17.10 -15.24 5.09
C LYS A 129 -16.91 -14.44 3.79
N VAL A 130 -17.77 -13.46 3.53
CA VAL A 130 -17.72 -12.64 2.30
C VAL A 130 -16.45 -11.78 2.27
N ASP A 131 -16.13 -11.08 3.37
CA ASP A 131 -14.97 -10.21 3.47
C ASP A 131 -13.68 -11.03 3.32
N ARG A 132 -13.62 -12.19 3.99
CA ARG A 132 -12.50 -13.13 3.90
C ARG A 132 -12.27 -13.62 2.49
N ILE A 133 -13.30 -14.07 1.79
CA ILE A 133 -13.17 -14.57 0.41
C ILE A 133 -12.64 -13.46 -0.51
N SER A 134 -13.21 -12.26 -0.39
CA SER A 134 -12.75 -11.11 -1.19
C SER A 134 -11.29 -10.76 -0.90
N TYR A 135 -10.91 -10.68 0.39
CA TYR A 135 -9.56 -10.41 0.83
C TYR A 135 -8.56 -11.44 0.28
N VAL A 136 -8.84 -12.73 0.51
CA VAL A 136 -7.96 -13.83 0.08
C VAL A 136 -7.77 -13.83 -1.44
N LYS A 137 -8.85 -13.71 -2.21
CA LYS A 137 -8.78 -13.70 -3.68
C LYS A 137 -7.94 -12.54 -4.21
N LYS A 138 -8.11 -11.34 -3.66
CA LYS A 138 -7.35 -10.15 -4.07
C LYS A 138 -5.88 -10.27 -3.72
N SER A 139 -5.57 -10.70 -2.50
CA SER A 139 -4.19 -10.89 -2.05
C SER A 139 -3.47 -11.98 -2.85
N GLN A 140 -4.15 -13.10 -3.09
CA GLN A 140 -3.60 -14.19 -3.91
C GLN A 140 -3.33 -13.73 -5.34
N TYR A 141 -4.29 -13.06 -5.97
CA TYR A 141 -4.12 -12.51 -7.30
C TYR A 141 -2.94 -11.53 -7.36
N ALA A 142 -2.86 -10.58 -6.41
CA ALA A 142 -1.78 -9.62 -6.37
C ALA A 142 -0.40 -10.30 -6.21
N CYS A 143 -0.28 -11.32 -5.34
CA CYS A 143 0.96 -12.08 -5.19
C CYS A 143 1.34 -12.85 -6.46
N GLN A 144 0.36 -13.41 -7.17
CA GLN A 144 0.61 -14.14 -8.41
C GLN A 144 1.19 -13.25 -9.52
N ILE A 145 0.62 -12.05 -9.70
CA ILE A 145 0.95 -11.17 -10.83
C ILE A 145 2.06 -10.16 -10.54
N ALA A 146 2.37 -9.86 -9.27
CA ALA A 146 3.43 -8.90 -8.92
C ALA A 146 4.81 -9.36 -9.41
N ASP A 147 5.66 -8.43 -9.84
CA ASP A 147 7.08 -8.73 -10.13
C ASP A 147 7.84 -9.02 -8.84
N LYS A 148 7.55 -8.28 -7.75
CA LYS A 148 8.12 -8.51 -6.41
C LYS A 148 7.07 -8.31 -5.32
N ILE A 149 7.26 -8.99 -4.21
CA ILE A 149 6.37 -8.96 -3.05
C ILE A 149 7.18 -8.52 -1.82
N ILE A 150 6.68 -7.54 -1.08
CA ILE A 150 7.17 -7.21 0.25
C ILE A 150 6.31 -7.94 1.27
N ALA A 151 6.92 -8.80 2.07
CA ALA A 151 6.34 -9.34 3.28
C ALA A 151 6.83 -8.52 4.48
N VAL A 152 5.91 -8.02 5.33
CA VAL A 152 6.29 -7.17 6.46
C VAL A 152 6.90 -7.96 7.65
N SER A 153 6.93 -9.28 7.55
CA SER A 153 7.56 -10.17 8.53
C SER A 153 7.93 -11.51 7.90
N GLN A 154 8.82 -12.23 8.56
CA GLN A 154 9.18 -13.59 8.15
C GLN A 154 7.95 -14.52 8.17
N GLN A 155 7.07 -14.38 9.17
CA GLN A 155 5.84 -15.15 9.24
C GLN A 155 4.92 -14.88 8.02
N THR A 156 4.83 -13.63 7.58
CA THR A 156 4.04 -13.26 6.39
C THR A 156 4.64 -13.89 5.12
N LYS A 157 5.97 -13.92 4.98
CA LYS A 157 6.66 -14.61 3.88
C LYS A 157 6.31 -16.10 3.85
N GLU A 158 6.43 -16.77 5.00
CA GLU A 158 6.09 -18.20 5.12
C GLU A 158 4.62 -18.48 4.76
N ASP A 159 3.71 -17.61 5.17
CA ASP A 159 2.29 -17.73 4.85
C ASP A 159 2.03 -17.56 3.35
N ILE A 160 2.69 -16.61 2.70
CA ILE A 160 2.57 -16.42 1.24
C ILE A 160 3.04 -17.68 0.50
N ILE A 161 4.19 -18.21 0.86
CA ILE A 161 4.72 -19.46 0.28
C ILE A 161 3.73 -20.60 0.53
N ARG A 162 3.30 -20.77 1.78
CA ARG A 162 2.45 -21.90 2.20
C ARG A 162 1.07 -21.88 1.54
N PHE A 163 0.38 -20.72 1.58
CA PHE A 163 -1.03 -20.64 1.20
C PHE A 163 -1.22 -20.28 -0.27
N PHE A 164 -0.35 -19.45 -0.84
CA PHE A 164 -0.49 -18.98 -2.22
C PHE A 164 0.45 -19.69 -3.18
N LYS A 165 1.40 -20.52 -2.68
CA LYS A 165 2.37 -21.26 -3.50
C LYS A 165 3.23 -20.35 -4.38
N ILE A 166 3.63 -19.21 -3.83
CA ILE A 166 4.52 -18.27 -4.50
C ILE A 166 5.98 -18.69 -4.25
N GLU A 167 6.80 -18.55 -5.29
CA GLU A 167 8.24 -18.84 -5.22
C GLU A 167 8.94 -17.87 -4.25
N GLU A 168 9.89 -18.38 -3.48
CA GLU A 168 10.55 -17.64 -2.41
C GLU A 168 11.35 -16.44 -2.92
N ASP A 169 11.99 -16.55 -4.08
CA ASP A 169 12.82 -15.52 -4.70
C ASP A 169 12.03 -14.26 -5.11
N LYS A 170 10.71 -14.39 -5.22
CA LYS A 170 9.78 -13.29 -5.49
C LYS A 170 9.47 -12.45 -4.24
N ILE A 171 9.81 -12.95 -3.03
CA ILE A 171 9.37 -12.37 -1.76
C ILE A 171 10.55 -11.84 -0.96
N GLU A 172 10.54 -10.53 -0.70
CA GLU A 172 11.48 -9.85 0.18
C GLU A 172 10.85 -9.53 1.53
N VAL A 173 11.56 -9.81 2.63
CA VAL A 173 11.11 -9.44 3.97
C VAL A 173 11.64 -8.05 4.30
N ILE A 174 10.72 -7.09 4.44
CA ILE A 174 11.06 -5.72 4.85
C ILE A 174 10.23 -5.36 6.07
N TYR A 175 10.88 -5.35 7.24
CA TYR A 175 10.22 -5.00 8.50
C TYR A 175 9.77 -3.54 8.52
N GLN A 176 8.66 -3.30 9.19
CA GLN A 176 8.17 -1.94 9.39
C GLN A 176 9.05 -1.22 10.40
N GLY A 177 9.49 0.00 10.03
CA GLY A 177 10.24 0.85 10.94
C GLY A 177 9.38 1.43 12.06
N CYS A 178 10.01 1.77 13.17
CA CYS A 178 9.39 2.47 14.28
C CYS A 178 9.30 3.97 13.98
N ASN A 179 8.23 4.64 14.43
CA ASN A 179 8.11 6.08 14.33
C ASN A 179 9.18 6.76 15.23
N LYS A 180 9.77 7.87 14.74
CA LYS A 180 10.79 8.63 15.47
C LYS A 180 10.37 9.01 16.89
N VAL A 181 9.09 9.30 17.13
CA VAL A 181 8.53 9.58 18.46
C VAL A 181 8.82 8.48 19.49
N PHE A 182 8.94 7.23 19.05
CA PHE A 182 9.28 6.09 19.94
C PHE A 182 10.79 5.80 19.99
N GLN A 183 11.60 6.56 19.25
CA GLN A 183 13.07 6.44 19.25
C GLN A 183 13.72 7.51 20.12
N GLU A 184 13.00 8.59 20.47
CA GLU A 184 13.46 9.65 21.36
C GLU A 184 13.38 9.14 22.81
N GLU A 185 14.43 9.36 23.60
CA GLU A 185 14.38 9.10 25.05
C GLU A 185 13.30 9.98 25.66
N GLN A 186 12.29 9.36 26.24
CA GLN A 186 11.23 10.06 26.98
C GLN A 186 11.88 10.74 28.18
N SER A 187 11.69 12.04 28.34
CA SER A 187 12.15 12.77 29.52
C SER A 187 11.58 12.14 30.80
N VAL A 188 12.35 12.15 31.87
CA VAL A 188 12.04 11.49 33.16
C VAL A 188 10.67 11.90 33.75
N ASP A 189 10.14 13.06 33.36
CA ASP A 189 8.85 13.60 33.82
C ASP A 189 7.62 12.78 33.38
N PHE A 190 7.72 11.99 32.30
CA PHE A 190 6.60 11.16 31.87
C PHE A 190 6.39 9.93 32.77
N LYS A 191 7.44 9.46 33.48
CA LYS A 191 7.34 8.33 34.41
C LYS A 191 6.62 8.69 35.70
N ALA A 192 6.61 9.94 36.10
CA ALA A 192 5.97 10.43 37.31
C ALA A 192 4.45 10.64 37.16
N SER A 193 3.91 10.71 35.94
CA SER A 193 2.48 10.97 35.70
C SER A 193 1.64 9.70 35.52
N VAL A 194 2.25 8.52 35.61
CA VAL A 194 1.58 7.22 35.37
C VAL A 194 1.60 6.33 36.63
N SER A 195 2.05 6.85 37.80
CA SER A 195 2.04 6.16 39.07
C SER A 195 0.79 6.49 39.91
#